data_c64f52ae86633c7e5572f4cf0e8a386d
#
_entry.id   c64f52ae86633c7e5572f4cf0e8a386d
#
_cell.length_a   1.000
_cell.length_b   1.000
_cell.length_c   1.000
_cell.angle_alpha   90.00
_cell.angle_beta   90.00
_cell.angle_gamma   90.00
#
_symmetry.space_group_name_H-M   'P 1'
#
loop_
_entity.id
_entity.type
_entity.pdbx_description
1 polymer ?
#
loop_
_entity_poly.entity_id
_entity_poly.type
_entity_poly.pdbx_seq_one_letter_code
_entity_poly.pdbx_strand_id
1 'polypeptide(L)'
;MHIRLLAVGDRQPSWVDEAFGIYTDRFPREWKYRTDIIPTAARSKSDKSRKPMAAEGALILGKLSGTEQVILLDERGRQLSSKGLAGKLANWQGDGRDLCFVIGGPDGVSDACRQRADFTWSLSQLTLPHGLARVLFAEQLYRAHSLHTGHPYHRA
;
A
#
# COMPACT_ATOMS: atom_id res chain seq x y z
N MET A 1 -17.53 -1.38 -0.33
CA MET A 1 -16.12 -1.79 -0.44
C MET A 1 -15.29 -1.00 0.55
N HIS A 2 -14.52 -1.68 1.37
CA HIS A 2 -13.59 -1.04 2.29
C HIS A 2 -12.19 -1.05 1.69
N ILE A 3 -11.42 -0.01 1.97
CA ILE A 3 -10.01 0.07 1.55
C ILE A 3 -9.16 0.26 2.79
N ARG A 4 -8.09 -0.52 2.91
CA ARG A 4 -7.10 -0.33 3.96
C ARG A 4 -5.69 -0.43 3.43
N LEU A 5 -4.78 0.23 4.13
CA LEU A 5 -3.34 0.06 3.97
C LEU A 5 -2.81 -0.71 5.17
N LEU A 6 -2.13 -1.80 4.91
CA LEU A 6 -1.41 -2.58 5.91
C LEU A 6 0.08 -2.29 5.71
N ALA A 7 0.70 -1.58 6.65
CA ALA A 7 2.06 -1.08 6.50
C ALA A 7 2.95 -1.54 7.65
N VAL A 8 4.13 -2.05 7.32
CA VAL A 8 5.16 -2.39 8.29
C VAL A 8 5.97 -1.14 8.63
N GLY A 9 6.05 -0.78 9.91
CA GLY A 9 6.78 0.38 10.40
C GLY A 9 5.87 1.40 11.05
N ASP A 10 6.05 1.56 12.37
CA ASP A 10 5.20 2.39 13.22
C ASP A 10 5.70 3.84 13.34
N ARG A 11 7.02 4.05 13.21
CA ARG A 11 7.63 5.38 13.37
C ARG A 11 7.99 5.97 12.03
N GLN A 12 7.32 7.07 11.70
CA GLN A 12 7.64 7.87 10.52
C GLN A 12 7.97 9.30 10.95
N PRO A 13 8.80 10.04 10.18
CA PRO A 13 8.97 11.47 10.40
C PRO A 13 7.62 12.20 10.35
N SER A 14 7.49 13.27 11.12
CA SER A 14 6.22 14.02 11.20
C SER A 14 5.72 14.51 9.85
N TRP A 15 6.62 14.88 8.94
CA TRP A 15 6.24 15.33 7.59
C TRP A 15 5.59 14.22 6.77
N VAL A 16 5.97 12.95 7.00
CA VAL A 16 5.34 11.80 6.34
C VAL A 16 3.90 11.66 6.81
N ASP A 17 3.68 11.66 8.11
CA ASP A 17 2.33 11.53 8.68
C ASP A 17 1.43 12.69 8.25
N GLU A 18 1.98 13.91 8.23
CA GLU A 18 1.25 15.09 7.77
C GLU A 18 0.87 14.98 6.29
N ALA A 19 1.85 14.70 5.42
CA ALA A 19 1.60 14.58 3.98
C ALA A 19 0.64 13.43 3.67
N PHE A 20 0.83 12.28 4.31
CA PHE A 20 -0.05 11.13 4.14
C PHE A 20 -1.48 11.47 4.55
N GLY A 21 -1.65 12.14 5.69
CA GLY A 21 -2.96 12.55 6.21
C GLY A 21 -3.70 13.51 5.27
N ILE A 22 -2.99 14.43 4.62
CA ILE A 22 -3.57 15.36 3.65
C ILE A 22 -4.35 14.62 2.55
N TYR A 23 -3.80 13.51 2.06
CA TYR A 23 -4.45 12.74 1.00
C TYR A 23 -5.49 11.77 1.52
N THR A 24 -5.21 11.07 2.60
CA THR A 24 -6.16 10.10 3.16
C THR A 24 -7.43 10.77 3.69
N ASP A 25 -7.33 11.99 4.20
CA ASP A 25 -8.48 12.77 4.66
C ASP A 25 -9.43 13.15 3.51
N ARG A 26 -8.94 13.12 2.27
CA ARG A 26 -9.73 13.39 1.06
C ARG A 26 -10.37 12.13 0.47
N PHE A 27 -10.07 10.95 1.00
CA PHE A 27 -10.64 9.72 0.49
C PHE A 27 -12.16 9.70 0.68
N PRO A 28 -12.92 9.11 -0.24
CA PRO A 28 -14.37 8.99 -0.11
C PRO A 28 -14.76 8.30 1.20
N ARG A 29 -15.76 8.83 1.88
CA ARG A 29 -16.27 8.24 3.14
C ARG A 29 -16.75 6.81 2.95
N GLU A 30 -17.30 6.49 1.81
CA GLU A 30 -17.80 5.16 1.48
C GLU A 30 -16.68 4.10 1.43
N TRP A 31 -15.41 4.49 1.28
CA TRP A 31 -14.30 3.55 1.36
C TRP A 31 -14.04 3.06 2.78
N LYS A 32 -14.50 3.78 3.79
CA LYS A 32 -14.22 3.49 5.20
C LYS A 32 -12.73 3.19 5.41
N TYR A 33 -11.91 4.03 4.80
CA TYR A 33 -10.45 3.84 4.75
C TYR A 33 -9.85 3.79 6.15
N ARG A 34 -8.89 2.88 6.34
CA ARG A 34 -8.06 2.83 7.54
C ARG A 34 -6.64 2.41 7.20
N THR A 35 -5.71 2.77 8.09
CA THR A 35 -4.32 2.31 8.05
C THR A 35 -4.09 1.40 9.25
N ASP A 36 -3.65 0.16 8.98
CA ASP A 36 -3.27 -0.81 10.00
C ASP A 36 -1.74 -0.92 9.99
N ILE A 37 -1.11 -0.72 11.15
CA ILE A 37 0.35 -0.71 11.29
C ILE A 37 0.82 -2.03 11.88
N ILE A 38 1.85 -2.60 11.27
CA ILE A 38 2.60 -3.74 11.81
C ILE A 38 3.94 -3.22 12.30
N PRO A 39 4.32 -3.49 13.56
CA PRO A 39 5.64 -3.10 14.07
C PRO A 39 6.75 -3.76 13.25
N THR A 40 7.82 -3.02 13.03
CA THR A 40 9.03 -3.55 12.41
C THR A 40 9.66 -4.59 13.33
N ALA A 41 10.01 -5.75 12.79
CA ALA A 41 10.71 -6.77 13.56
C ALA A 41 12.11 -6.30 13.94
N ALA A 42 12.60 -6.72 15.12
CA ALA A 42 13.90 -6.33 15.62
C ALA A 42 15.01 -6.78 14.68
N ARG A 43 15.92 -5.86 14.35
CA ARG A 43 17.11 -6.08 13.54
C ARG A 43 18.31 -5.43 14.19
N SER A 44 19.48 -6.07 14.07
CA SER A 44 20.76 -5.40 14.32
C SER A 44 21.38 -4.98 12.98
N LYS A 45 22.31 -3.99 13.02
CA LYS A 45 23.03 -3.56 11.81
C LYS A 45 23.83 -4.68 11.15
N SER A 46 24.19 -5.71 11.93
CA SER A 46 24.95 -6.87 11.47
C SER A 46 24.05 -8.04 11.06
N ASP A 47 22.75 -7.97 11.31
CA ASP A 47 21.82 -9.04 10.99
C ASP A 47 21.47 -9.01 9.51
N LYS A 48 22.04 -9.94 8.76
CA LYS A 48 21.76 -10.17 7.34
C LYS A 48 20.79 -11.33 7.12
N SER A 49 20.22 -11.89 8.21
CA SER A 49 19.27 -13.00 8.08
C SER A 49 17.93 -12.52 7.55
N ARG A 50 17.15 -13.47 7.00
CA ARG A 50 15.77 -13.21 6.55
C ARG A 50 14.73 -13.36 7.67
N LYS A 51 15.16 -13.63 8.90
CA LYS A 51 14.24 -13.85 10.03
C LYS A 51 13.32 -12.66 10.31
N PRO A 52 13.80 -11.40 10.36
CA PRO A 52 12.91 -10.26 10.59
C PRO A 52 11.86 -10.12 9.50
N MET A 53 12.24 -10.30 8.23
CA MET A 53 11.31 -10.23 7.10
C MET A 53 10.26 -11.34 7.16
N ALA A 54 10.66 -12.55 7.54
CA ALA A 54 9.74 -13.68 7.70
C ALA A 54 8.77 -13.44 8.85
N ALA A 55 9.23 -12.88 9.98
CA ALA A 55 8.39 -12.54 11.13
C ALA A 55 7.36 -11.47 10.76
N GLU A 56 7.77 -10.42 10.05
CA GLU A 56 6.88 -9.38 9.53
C GLU A 56 5.86 -9.97 8.56
N GLY A 57 6.31 -10.88 7.68
CA GLY A 57 5.47 -11.57 6.72
C GLY A 57 4.37 -12.40 7.40
N ALA A 58 4.71 -13.11 8.47
CA ALA A 58 3.74 -13.87 9.24
C ALA A 58 2.67 -12.96 9.87
N LEU A 59 3.08 -11.80 10.39
CA LEU A 59 2.14 -10.82 10.93
C LEU A 59 1.23 -10.24 9.85
N ILE A 60 1.78 -9.94 8.67
CA ILE A 60 0.99 -9.48 7.52
C ILE A 60 -0.06 -10.52 7.17
N LEU A 61 0.38 -11.76 6.92
CA LEU A 61 -0.53 -12.84 6.52
C LEU A 61 -1.61 -13.10 7.56
N GLY A 62 -1.27 -13.00 8.85
CA GLY A 62 -2.23 -13.18 9.95
C GLY A 62 -3.31 -12.09 9.99
N LYS A 63 -3.07 -10.92 9.41
CA LYS A 63 -4.04 -9.83 9.34
C LYS A 63 -4.85 -9.81 8.06
N LEU A 64 -4.49 -10.59 7.05
CA LEU A 64 -5.22 -10.65 5.79
C LEU A 64 -6.43 -11.57 5.89
N SER A 65 -7.54 -11.13 5.31
CA SER A 65 -8.73 -11.95 5.11
C SER A 65 -8.58 -12.75 3.80
N GLY A 66 -9.12 -13.96 3.78
CA GLY A 66 -9.17 -14.76 2.55
C GLY A 66 -10.05 -14.18 1.45
N THR A 67 -10.93 -13.24 1.80
CA THR A 67 -11.89 -12.63 0.86
C THR A 67 -11.43 -11.27 0.33
N GLU A 68 -10.40 -10.66 0.92
CA GLU A 68 -9.85 -9.40 0.44
C GLU A 68 -9.08 -9.58 -0.85
N GLN A 69 -9.15 -8.54 -1.71
CA GLN A 69 -8.19 -8.37 -2.79
C GLN A 69 -6.93 -7.74 -2.22
N VAL A 70 -5.80 -8.41 -2.34
CA VAL A 70 -4.53 -7.97 -1.79
C VAL A 70 -3.66 -7.39 -2.90
N ILE A 71 -3.31 -6.13 -2.75
CA ILE A 71 -2.43 -5.41 -3.67
C ILE A 71 -1.13 -5.11 -2.94
N LEU A 72 -0.06 -5.80 -3.32
CA LEU A 72 1.26 -5.60 -2.75
C LEU A 72 1.98 -4.49 -3.48
N LEU A 73 2.50 -3.50 -2.74
CA LEU A 73 3.40 -2.50 -3.27
C LEU A 73 4.83 -3.03 -3.21
N ASP A 74 5.45 -3.20 -4.37
CA ASP A 74 6.81 -3.72 -4.49
C ASP A 74 7.43 -3.18 -5.79
N GLU A 75 8.71 -2.74 -5.72
CA GLU A 75 9.41 -2.19 -6.89
C GLU A 75 9.52 -3.18 -8.05
N ARG A 76 9.42 -4.48 -7.77
CA ARG A 76 9.44 -5.56 -8.77
C ARG A 76 8.07 -5.84 -9.39
N GLY A 77 7.05 -5.12 -8.95
CA GLY A 77 5.71 -5.27 -9.48
C GLY A 77 5.50 -4.60 -10.82
N ARG A 78 4.26 -4.63 -11.28
CA ARG A 78 3.86 -3.98 -12.52
C ARG A 78 3.69 -2.47 -12.30
N GLN A 79 4.30 -1.67 -13.16
CA GLN A 79 4.08 -0.23 -13.17
C GLN A 79 2.75 0.11 -13.85
N LEU A 80 2.10 1.13 -13.33
CA LEU A 80 0.84 1.65 -13.88
C LEU A 80 0.99 3.15 -14.09
N SER A 81 0.40 3.66 -15.17
CA SER A 81 0.12 5.08 -15.30
C SER A 81 -0.99 5.47 -14.31
N SER A 82 -1.15 6.76 -14.03
CA SER A 82 -2.26 7.22 -13.20
C SER A 82 -3.62 6.82 -13.78
N LYS A 83 -3.77 6.88 -15.10
CA LYS A 83 -4.98 6.39 -15.79
C LYS A 83 -5.14 4.88 -15.65
N GLY A 84 -4.05 4.12 -15.75
CA GLY A 84 -4.07 2.67 -15.56
C GLY A 84 -4.49 2.30 -14.13
N LEU A 85 -4.01 3.02 -13.13
CA LEU A 85 -4.42 2.83 -11.74
C LEU A 85 -5.91 3.15 -11.57
N ALA A 86 -6.40 4.22 -12.17
CA ALA A 86 -7.81 4.56 -12.12
C ALA A 86 -8.69 3.45 -12.71
N GLY A 87 -8.27 2.87 -13.83
CA GLY A 87 -8.96 1.73 -14.44
C GLY A 87 -8.94 0.48 -13.55
N LYS A 88 -7.78 0.19 -12.93
CA LYS A 88 -7.67 -0.91 -11.97
C LYS A 88 -8.58 -0.70 -10.77
N LEU A 89 -8.59 0.50 -10.21
CA LEU A 89 -9.45 0.84 -9.07
C LEU A 89 -10.93 0.63 -9.42
N ALA A 90 -11.35 1.08 -10.60
CA ALA A 90 -12.72 0.88 -11.07
C ALA A 90 -13.08 -0.61 -11.17
N ASN A 91 -12.16 -1.43 -11.70
CA ASN A 91 -12.36 -2.88 -11.80
C ASN A 91 -12.47 -3.53 -10.41
N TRP A 92 -11.56 -3.18 -9.49
CA TRP A 92 -11.61 -3.70 -8.13
C TRP A 92 -12.89 -3.30 -7.41
N GLN A 93 -13.36 -2.07 -7.62
CA GLN A 93 -14.65 -1.63 -7.07
C GLN A 93 -15.82 -2.43 -7.67
N GLY A 94 -15.76 -2.74 -8.97
CA GLY A 94 -16.77 -3.57 -9.64
C GLY A 94 -16.84 -4.99 -9.11
N ASP A 95 -15.70 -5.55 -8.66
CA ASP A 95 -15.66 -6.90 -8.07
C ASP A 95 -16.32 -6.97 -6.69
N GLY A 96 -16.53 -5.83 -6.02
CA GLY A 96 -17.20 -5.76 -4.72
C GLY A 96 -16.41 -6.30 -3.55
N ARG A 97 -15.16 -6.71 -3.74
CA ARG A 97 -14.29 -7.18 -2.67
C ARG A 97 -13.63 -6.00 -1.96
N ASP A 98 -13.39 -6.15 -0.66
CA ASP A 98 -12.58 -5.20 0.09
C ASP A 98 -11.13 -5.23 -0.40
N LEU A 99 -10.47 -4.08 -0.39
CA LEU A 99 -9.08 -3.95 -0.84
C LEU A 99 -8.14 -3.79 0.35
N CYS A 100 -7.04 -4.53 0.31
CA CYS A 100 -5.92 -4.36 1.24
C CYS A 100 -4.65 -4.08 0.45
N PHE A 101 -4.14 -2.87 0.55
CA PHE A 101 -2.82 -2.53 0.05
C PHE A 101 -1.79 -2.86 1.12
N VAL A 102 -0.64 -3.42 0.72
CA VAL A 102 0.40 -3.84 1.65
C VAL A 102 1.72 -3.15 1.29
N ILE A 103 2.33 -2.49 2.26
CA ILE A 103 3.70 -1.98 2.17
C ILE A 103 4.55 -2.73 3.20
N GLY A 104 5.59 -3.41 2.73
CA GLY A 104 6.51 -4.16 3.59
C GLY A 104 7.50 -3.29 4.34
N GLY A 105 8.33 -3.94 5.16
CA GLY A 105 9.38 -3.31 5.96
C GLY A 105 10.65 -2.98 5.16
N PRO A 106 11.75 -2.65 5.87
CA PRO A 106 13.00 -2.18 5.24
C PRO A 106 13.61 -3.16 4.23
N ASP A 107 13.41 -4.45 4.42
CA ASP A 107 13.96 -5.49 3.55
C ASP A 107 12.95 -5.99 2.51
N GLY A 108 11.80 -5.34 2.40
CA GLY A 108 10.71 -5.75 1.53
C GLY A 108 9.78 -6.74 2.19
N VAL A 109 9.18 -7.63 1.41
CA VAL A 109 8.19 -8.62 1.88
C VAL A 109 8.69 -10.05 1.64
N SER A 110 8.18 -10.97 2.45
CA SER A 110 8.47 -12.41 2.30
C SER A 110 7.86 -12.99 1.02
N ASP A 111 8.42 -14.11 0.56
CA ASP A 111 7.87 -14.82 -0.60
C ASP A 111 6.42 -15.27 -0.36
N ALA A 112 6.08 -15.65 0.86
CA ALA A 112 4.70 -16.03 1.22
C ALA A 112 3.72 -14.87 1.02
N CYS A 113 4.12 -13.64 1.36
CA CYS A 113 3.31 -12.45 1.11
C CYS A 113 3.16 -12.19 -0.40
N ARG A 114 4.23 -12.38 -1.18
CA ARG A 114 4.18 -12.23 -2.63
C ARG A 114 3.22 -13.23 -3.26
N GLN A 115 3.23 -14.46 -2.81
CA GLN A 115 2.34 -15.51 -3.30
C GLN A 115 0.87 -15.23 -2.95
N ARG A 116 0.61 -14.62 -1.80
CA ARG A 116 -0.76 -14.25 -1.38
C ARG A 116 -1.32 -13.09 -2.19
N ALA A 117 -0.48 -12.18 -2.68
CA ALA A 117 -0.94 -10.99 -3.38
C ALA A 117 -1.69 -11.35 -4.67
N ASP A 118 -2.84 -10.72 -4.85
CA ASP A 118 -3.63 -10.85 -6.09
C ASP A 118 -3.05 -9.96 -7.20
N PHE A 119 -2.38 -8.89 -6.82
CA PHE A 119 -1.71 -7.98 -7.75
C PHE A 119 -0.50 -7.35 -7.06
N THR A 120 0.62 -7.23 -7.78
CA THR A 120 1.82 -6.57 -7.29
C THR A 120 2.04 -5.30 -8.11
N TRP A 121 2.00 -4.15 -7.42
CA TRP A 121 2.07 -2.83 -8.01
C TRP A 121 3.38 -2.15 -7.66
N SER A 122 4.13 -1.72 -8.68
CA SER A 122 5.32 -0.89 -8.51
C SER A 122 4.97 0.58 -8.69
N LEU A 123 5.25 1.39 -7.66
CA LEU A 123 5.14 2.84 -7.74
C LEU A 123 6.20 3.44 -8.66
N SER A 124 7.38 2.81 -8.72
CA SER A 124 8.53 3.30 -9.48
C SER A 124 9.56 2.18 -9.62
N GLN A 125 10.36 2.23 -10.68
CA GLN A 125 11.57 1.41 -10.79
C GLN A 125 12.67 1.89 -9.85
N LEU A 126 12.56 3.13 -9.36
CA LEU A 126 13.46 3.65 -8.33
C LEU A 126 13.12 3.02 -6.98
N THR A 127 14.14 2.77 -6.17
CA THR A 127 13.93 2.37 -4.79
C THR A 127 13.48 3.60 -4.00
N LEU A 128 12.29 3.50 -3.39
CA LEU A 128 11.72 4.59 -2.61
C LEU A 128 11.86 4.31 -1.11
N PRO A 129 12.25 5.31 -0.30
CA PRO A 129 12.12 5.18 1.15
C PRO A 129 10.67 4.87 1.52
N HIS A 130 10.49 4.09 2.59
CA HIS A 130 9.15 3.64 3.01
C HIS A 130 8.18 4.82 3.22
N GLY A 131 8.64 5.90 3.85
CA GLY A 131 7.80 7.08 4.09
C GLY A 131 7.30 7.72 2.79
N LEU A 132 8.20 7.89 1.81
CA LEU A 132 7.80 8.42 0.50
C LEU A 132 6.84 7.48 -0.23
N ALA A 133 7.08 6.17 -0.16
CA ALA A 133 6.18 5.19 -0.77
C ALA A 133 4.77 5.31 -0.19
N ARG A 134 4.67 5.51 1.12
CA ARG A 134 3.40 5.70 1.82
C ARG A 134 2.66 6.95 1.33
N VAL A 135 3.37 8.07 1.20
CA VAL A 135 2.80 9.34 0.72
C VAL A 135 2.38 9.22 -0.75
N LEU A 136 3.24 8.67 -1.61
CA LEU A 136 2.94 8.48 -3.03
C LEU A 136 1.74 7.55 -3.24
N PHE A 137 1.65 6.49 -2.46
CA PHE A 137 0.49 5.60 -2.47
C PHE A 137 -0.80 6.40 -2.22
N ALA A 138 -0.84 7.17 -1.15
CA ALA A 138 -2.03 7.93 -0.78
C ALA A 138 -2.40 8.96 -1.84
N GLU A 139 -1.41 9.70 -2.35
CA GLU A 139 -1.63 10.70 -3.41
C GLU A 139 -2.15 10.05 -4.69
N GLN A 140 -1.53 8.95 -5.14
CA GLN A 140 -1.93 8.28 -6.37
C GLN A 140 -3.30 7.61 -6.24
N LEU A 141 -3.63 7.07 -5.08
CA LEU A 141 -4.96 6.50 -4.86
C LEU A 141 -6.05 7.59 -4.91
N TYR A 142 -5.78 8.75 -4.31
CA TYR A 142 -6.69 9.89 -4.43
C TYR A 142 -6.78 10.39 -5.87
N ARG A 143 -5.68 10.49 -6.59
CA ARG A 143 -5.65 10.88 -8.01
C ARG A 143 -6.47 9.93 -8.86
N ALA A 144 -6.32 8.62 -8.66
CA ALA A 144 -7.10 7.61 -9.37
C ALA A 144 -8.61 7.78 -9.14
N HIS A 145 -9.00 8.06 -7.91
CA HIS A 145 -10.39 8.36 -7.58
C HIS A 145 -10.87 9.63 -8.29
N SER A 146 -10.07 10.69 -8.29
CA SER A 146 -10.44 11.94 -8.95
C SER A 146 -10.59 11.77 -10.47
N LEU A 147 -9.74 10.97 -11.10
CA LEU A 147 -9.86 10.63 -12.52
C LEU A 147 -11.16 9.88 -12.81
N HIS A 148 -11.50 8.93 -11.96
CA HIS A 148 -12.70 8.12 -12.12
C HIS A 148 -13.99 8.93 -11.93
N THR A 149 -14.00 9.91 -11.03
CA THR A 149 -15.18 10.72 -10.70
C THR A 149 -15.23 12.05 -11.44
N GLY A 150 -14.25 12.38 -12.26
CA GLY A 150 -14.20 13.65 -12.98
C GLY A 150 -13.86 14.86 -12.11
N HIS A 151 -13.27 14.66 -10.93
CA HIS A 151 -12.85 15.75 -10.05
C HIS A 151 -11.63 16.49 -10.61
N PRO A 152 -11.57 17.84 -10.51
CA PRO A 152 -10.50 18.62 -11.16
C PRO A 152 -9.09 18.44 -10.59
N TYR A 153 -8.90 17.73 -9.48
CA TYR A 153 -7.58 17.48 -8.89
C TYR A 153 -6.58 16.88 -9.89
N HIS A 154 -7.03 16.07 -10.83
CA HIS A 154 -6.19 15.32 -11.75
C HIS A 154 -5.68 16.12 -12.96
N ARG A 155 -5.87 17.43 -13.00
CA ARG A 155 -5.45 18.31 -14.11
C ARG A 155 -3.94 18.42 -14.28
N ALA A 156 -3.18 17.42 -14.09
CA ALA A 156 -1.74 17.47 -14.33
C ALA A 156 -1.37 16.72 -15.59
#